data_c2bc6365581a4d155e0106cfa75e0bd9
#
_entry.id   c2bc6365581a4d155e0106cfa75e0bd9
#
_cell.length_a   1.000
_cell.length_b   1.000
_cell.length_c   1.000
_cell.angle_alpha   90.00
_cell.angle_beta   90.00
_cell.angle_gamma   90.00
#
_symmetry.space_group_name_H-M   'P 1'
#
loop_
_entity.id
_entity.type
_entity.pdbx_description
1 polymer ?
#
loop_
_entity_poly.entity_id
_entity_poly.type
_entity_poly.pdbx_seq_one_letter_code
_entity_poly.pdbx_strand_id
1 'polypeptide(L)'
;MSNFVVSARKYRPQKFDEVVGQEHVGQTLKNALKNDHLAHAFLFCGPRGVGKTTCARILAKVLNCQNKSDDFEPCNKCDSCQSFSGSSSFNIMELDAASNNSVEHIRTLVEQVRFQPQQGQYKVFIIDEVHMLSQSAFNAFLKTLEEPPPYAIFILATTEKHKIIPTILSRCQIFDFKRILIPNMVKHLQSICAQEGIEAEKDALHIIAQKADGALRDALSIFDRIVSFSGKKITYEDVITNLNVLDYDYYFRFTNALLVQDVSKVMLIFDEVLRNGFDGDLFINGLAEHFRDLLICKDEATLKLLEVSESLKKRYREQAQIVPNSFLLTALNLANDCDINYKMSRNKRLHVEMSLIKMAYIAQAVELVRNPEAIEEKKKSDSQLVPPHATSKKESTAAKIPNIVAPSKPEGSNEPPTIGVSSASNPVSAMDRVEEPSPNELERPYEEPSREHSKETSNVNLPKEESKPSSLRNHSTLGTKKLLSLDEL
;
A
#
# COMPACT_ATOMS: atom_id res chain seq x y z
N MET A 1 29.86 -11.93 21.72
CA MET A 1 28.51 -11.41 21.39
C MET A 1 28.16 -11.90 20.01
N SER A 2 27.14 -12.74 19.88
CA SER A 2 26.65 -13.15 18.55
C SER A 2 26.05 -11.92 17.87
N ASN A 3 26.58 -11.54 16.70
CA ASN A 3 26.01 -10.46 15.93
C ASN A 3 24.55 -10.82 15.58
N PHE A 4 23.59 -10.05 16.11
CA PHE A 4 22.18 -10.21 15.75
C PHE A 4 22.01 -9.95 14.26
N VAL A 5 21.55 -10.96 13.53
CA VAL A 5 21.23 -10.85 12.09
C VAL A 5 19.70 -10.81 11.96
N VAL A 6 19.18 -9.75 11.36
CA VAL A 6 17.75 -9.58 11.11
C VAL A 6 17.19 -10.76 10.33
N SER A 7 16.03 -11.29 10.73
CA SER A 7 15.39 -12.48 10.15
C SER A 7 15.19 -12.37 8.65
N ALA A 8 14.83 -11.21 8.14
CA ALA A 8 14.71 -10.94 6.70
C ALA A 8 16.02 -11.20 5.91
N ARG A 9 17.19 -11.16 6.56
CA ARG A 9 18.49 -11.51 5.97
C ARG A 9 18.87 -12.95 6.26
N LYS A 10 18.65 -13.42 7.49
CA LYS A 10 19.00 -14.78 7.96
C LYS A 10 18.23 -15.86 7.18
N TYR A 11 16.92 -15.64 6.98
CA TYR A 11 16.00 -16.55 6.29
C TYR A 11 15.73 -16.18 4.84
N ARG A 12 16.67 -15.44 4.21
CA ARG A 12 16.55 -15.12 2.78
C ARG A 12 16.71 -16.41 1.97
N PRO A 13 15.71 -16.78 1.11
CA PRO A 13 15.76 -17.95 0.28
C PRO A 13 17.06 -18.06 -0.54
N GLN A 14 17.60 -19.24 -0.64
CA GLN A 14 18.81 -19.54 -1.42
C GLN A 14 18.52 -20.40 -2.66
N LYS A 15 17.28 -20.91 -2.77
CA LYS A 15 16.76 -21.72 -3.87
C LYS A 15 15.39 -21.21 -4.29
N PHE A 16 14.98 -21.50 -5.55
CA PHE A 16 13.65 -21.11 -6.03
C PHE A 16 12.54 -21.78 -5.23
N ASP A 17 12.70 -23.04 -4.83
CA ASP A 17 11.70 -23.79 -4.07
C ASP A 17 11.47 -23.27 -2.66
N GLU A 18 12.40 -22.47 -2.13
CA GLU A 18 12.28 -21.80 -0.83
C GLU A 18 11.52 -20.47 -0.91
N VAL A 19 11.24 -19.96 -2.13
CA VAL A 19 10.58 -18.66 -2.31
C VAL A 19 9.09 -18.82 -2.11
N VAL A 20 8.60 -18.33 -0.98
CA VAL A 20 7.21 -18.47 -0.56
C VAL A 20 6.25 -17.70 -1.47
N GLY A 21 5.21 -18.38 -1.97
CA GLY A 21 4.08 -17.78 -2.70
C GLY A 21 4.40 -17.29 -4.12
N GLN A 22 5.55 -17.68 -4.68
CA GLN A 22 5.98 -17.31 -6.05
C GLN A 22 6.34 -18.55 -6.89
N GLU A 23 5.71 -19.69 -6.61
CA GLU A 23 5.99 -20.97 -7.26
C GLU A 23 5.92 -20.86 -8.79
N HIS A 24 4.97 -20.08 -9.31
CA HIS A 24 4.78 -19.84 -10.75
C HIS A 24 5.99 -19.14 -11.40
N VAL A 25 6.63 -18.20 -10.69
CA VAL A 25 7.82 -17.50 -11.17
C VAL A 25 9.01 -18.47 -11.18
N GLY A 26 9.22 -19.18 -10.06
CA GLY A 26 10.28 -20.18 -9.93
C GLY A 26 10.21 -21.24 -11.02
N GLN A 27 9.01 -21.81 -11.24
CA GLN A 27 8.79 -22.82 -12.27
C GLN A 27 9.04 -22.31 -13.69
N THR A 28 8.58 -21.08 -13.99
CA THR A 28 8.80 -20.47 -15.32
C THR A 28 10.28 -20.22 -15.58
N LEU A 29 11.02 -19.73 -14.58
CA LEU A 29 12.47 -19.52 -14.69
C LEU A 29 13.22 -20.86 -14.86
N LYS A 30 12.88 -21.90 -14.09
CA LYS A 30 13.44 -23.25 -14.24
C LYS A 30 13.16 -23.82 -15.63
N ASN A 31 11.96 -23.64 -16.17
CA ASN A 31 11.62 -24.09 -17.53
C ASN A 31 12.41 -23.34 -18.61
N ALA A 32 12.61 -22.03 -18.46
CA ALA A 32 13.43 -21.23 -19.37
C ALA A 32 14.89 -21.71 -19.37
N LEU A 33 15.44 -22.01 -18.20
CA LEU A 33 16.77 -22.56 -18.03
C LEU A 33 16.90 -23.97 -18.64
N LYS A 34 15.89 -24.82 -18.49
CA LYS A 34 15.87 -26.19 -19.02
C LYS A 34 15.84 -26.24 -20.53
N ASN A 35 15.12 -25.31 -21.16
CA ASN A 35 14.93 -25.27 -22.61
C ASN A 35 15.99 -24.39 -23.32
N ASP A 36 17.00 -23.90 -22.61
CA ASP A 36 18.01 -22.94 -23.10
C ASP A 36 17.43 -21.72 -23.82
N HIS A 37 16.24 -21.28 -23.37
CA HIS A 37 15.52 -20.12 -23.88
C HIS A 37 15.62 -18.95 -22.89
N LEU A 38 16.85 -18.52 -22.63
CA LEU A 38 17.13 -17.41 -21.75
C LEU A 38 17.03 -16.08 -22.50
N ALA A 39 16.17 -15.21 -22.02
CA ALA A 39 16.17 -13.82 -22.43
C ALA A 39 17.43 -13.11 -21.89
N HIS A 40 17.96 -12.14 -22.65
CA HIS A 40 19.07 -11.31 -22.18
C HIS A 40 18.62 -10.24 -21.17
N ALA A 41 17.32 -9.95 -21.04
CA ALA A 41 16.79 -9.01 -20.09
C ALA A 41 15.49 -9.54 -19.46
N PHE A 42 15.44 -9.47 -18.13
CA PHE A 42 14.30 -9.85 -17.30
C PHE A 42 13.79 -8.62 -16.54
N LEU A 43 12.48 -8.48 -16.42
CA LEU A 43 11.86 -7.44 -15.60
C LEU A 43 10.94 -8.08 -14.55
N PHE A 44 11.33 -7.97 -13.28
CA PHE A 44 10.57 -8.48 -12.13
C PHE A 44 9.73 -7.34 -11.55
N CYS A 45 8.41 -7.43 -11.72
CA CYS A 45 7.44 -6.43 -11.28
C CYS A 45 6.64 -6.94 -10.09
N GLY A 46 6.29 -6.08 -9.15
CA GLY A 46 5.38 -6.41 -8.05
C GLY A 46 5.68 -5.66 -6.75
N PRO A 47 4.84 -5.81 -5.71
CA PRO A 47 4.97 -5.09 -4.45
C PRO A 47 6.34 -5.26 -3.80
N ARG A 48 6.66 -4.36 -2.85
CA ARG A 48 7.88 -4.48 -2.05
C ARG A 48 7.82 -5.74 -1.19
N GLY A 49 8.97 -6.37 -0.92
CA GLY A 49 9.08 -7.44 0.06
C GLY A 49 8.58 -8.83 -0.36
N VAL A 50 8.13 -9.01 -1.62
CA VAL A 50 7.57 -10.28 -2.15
C VAL A 50 8.61 -11.24 -2.73
N GLY A 51 9.90 -10.88 -2.76
CA GLY A 51 10.99 -11.77 -3.20
C GLY A 51 11.62 -11.47 -4.56
N LYS A 52 11.31 -10.32 -5.22
CA LYS A 52 11.90 -9.93 -6.54
C LYS A 52 13.42 -10.01 -6.57
N THR A 53 14.09 -9.24 -5.72
CA THR A 53 15.56 -9.21 -5.63
C THR A 53 16.13 -10.56 -5.19
N THR A 54 15.39 -11.32 -4.38
CA THR A 54 15.78 -12.68 -3.97
C THR A 54 15.79 -13.64 -5.17
N CYS A 55 14.73 -13.66 -5.98
CA CYS A 55 14.68 -14.47 -7.21
C CYS A 55 15.76 -14.02 -8.21
N ALA A 56 16.01 -12.71 -8.35
CA ALA A 56 17.09 -12.18 -9.18
C ALA A 56 18.45 -12.73 -8.76
N ARG A 57 18.74 -12.75 -7.47
CA ARG A 57 19.98 -13.29 -6.90
C ARG A 57 20.10 -14.81 -7.09
N ILE A 58 18.99 -15.55 -6.94
CA ILE A 58 18.97 -17.00 -7.18
C ILE A 58 19.24 -17.29 -8.66
N LEU A 59 18.56 -16.59 -9.58
CA LEU A 59 18.77 -16.72 -11.02
C LEU A 59 20.24 -16.46 -11.38
N ALA A 60 20.81 -15.35 -10.89
CA ALA A 60 22.21 -15.00 -11.13
C ALA A 60 23.19 -16.07 -10.63
N LYS A 61 22.89 -16.70 -9.47
CA LYS A 61 23.68 -17.84 -8.96
C LYS A 61 23.57 -19.07 -9.87
N VAL A 62 22.37 -19.43 -10.31
CA VAL A 62 22.13 -20.62 -11.14
C VAL A 62 22.86 -20.50 -12.47
N LEU A 63 22.83 -19.31 -13.10
CA LEU A 63 23.46 -19.03 -14.38
C LEU A 63 25.00 -19.30 -14.36
N ASN A 64 25.63 -18.96 -13.25
CA ASN A 64 27.10 -19.12 -13.10
C ASN A 64 27.49 -20.30 -12.17
N CYS A 65 26.52 -21.13 -11.75
CA CYS A 65 26.81 -22.26 -10.87
C CYS A 65 27.51 -23.38 -11.63
N GLN A 66 28.65 -23.81 -11.12
CA GLN A 66 29.45 -24.94 -11.71
C GLN A 66 28.75 -26.29 -11.54
N ASN A 67 28.04 -26.49 -10.42
CA ASN A 67 27.39 -27.73 -10.03
C ASN A 67 25.91 -27.49 -9.76
N LYS A 68 25.16 -27.00 -10.77
CA LYS A 68 23.69 -26.84 -10.66
C LYS A 68 23.00 -28.20 -10.58
N SER A 69 21.91 -28.31 -9.83
CA SER A 69 21.12 -29.56 -9.78
C SER A 69 20.35 -29.78 -11.09
N ASP A 70 19.82 -30.99 -11.28
CA ASP A 70 18.96 -31.33 -12.42
C ASP A 70 17.70 -30.44 -12.49
N ASP A 71 17.24 -29.91 -11.34
CA ASP A 71 16.14 -28.98 -11.22
C ASP A 71 16.56 -27.51 -11.37
N PHE A 72 17.76 -27.25 -11.88
CA PHE A 72 18.28 -25.89 -12.07
C PHE A 72 18.30 -25.03 -10.77
N GLU A 73 18.63 -25.65 -9.65
CA GLU A 73 18.91 -24.96 -8.40
C GLU A 73 20.40 -24.73 -8.17
N PRO A 74 20.82 -23.62 -7.52
CA PRO A 74 22.22 -23.35 -7.26
C PRO A 74 22.77 -24.29 -6.16
N CYS A 75 23.99 -24.78 -6.32
CA CYS A 75 24.62 -25.68 -5.33
C CYS A 75 24.97 -24.95 -4.01
N ASN A 76 25.10 -23.62 -4.01
CA ASN A 76 25.54 -22.77 -2.90
C ASN A 76 26.90 -23.11 -2.27
N LYS A 77 27.68 -24.01 -2.89
CA LYS A 77 28.97 -24.53 -2.36
C LYS A 77 30.16 -24.28 -3.28
N CYS A 78 29.95 -24.09 -4.61
CA CYS A 78 31.04 -23.80 -5.54
C CYS A 78 31.58 -22.38 -5.39
N ASP A 79 32.75 -22.10 -5.89
CA ASP A 79 33.43 -20.79 -5.76
C ASP A 79 32.60 -19.65 -6.29
N SER A 80 31.90 -19.84 -7.43
CA SER A 80 31.00 -18.83 -7.97
C SER A 80 29.83 -18.52 -7.04
N CYS A 81 29.21 -19.52 -6.40
CA CYS A 81 28.14 -19.34 -5.46
C CYS A 81 28.59 -18.66 -4.15
N GLN A 82 29.79 -19.05 -3.67
CA GLN A 82 30.35 -18.52 -2.43
C GLN A 82 30.85 -17.09 -2.61
N SER A 83 31.55 -16.77 -3.70
CA SER A 83 32.02 -15.41 -4.00
C SER A 83 30.86 -14.40 -4.08
N PHE A 84 29.74 -14.79 -4.72
CA PHE A 84 28.55 -13.92 -4.76
C PHE A 84 27.91 -13.75 -3.36
N SER A 85 27.84 -14.82 -2.57
CA SER A 85 27.33 -14.73 -1.19
C SER A 85 28.20 -13.86 -0.28
N GLY A 86 29.53 -13.84 -0.53
CA GLY A 86 30.53 -13.02 0.17
C GLY A 86 30.68 -11.59 -0.38
N SER A 87 29.84 -11.16 -1.34
CA SER A 87 29.92 -9.85 -2.00
C SER A 87 31.22 -9.57 -2.77
N SER A 88 31.90 -10.62 -3.21
CA SER A 88 33.20 -10.56 -3.92
C SER A 88 33.12 -11.03 -5.39
N SER A 89 31.91 -11.11 -5.95
CA SER A 89 31.74 -11.59 -7.32
C SER A 89 32.04 -10.49 -8.34
N PHE A 90 32.92 -10.78 -9.30
CA PHE A 90 33.18 -9.91 -10.44
C PHE A 90 32.19 -10.11 -11.60
N ASN A 91 31.42 -11.21 -11.57
CA ASN A 91 30.50 -11.58 -12.64
C ASN A 91 29.05 -11.22 -12.34
N ILE A 92 28.70 -10.98 -11.08
CA ILE A 92 27.35 -10.60 -10.67
C ILE A 92 27.43 -9.26 -9.96
N MET A 93 26.82 -8.25 -10.56
CA MET A 93 26.79 -6.89 -10.05
C MET A 93 25.37 -6.52 -9.64
N GLU A 94 25.23 -6.00 -8.44
CA GLU A 94 23.95 -5.56 -7.90
C GLU A 94 23.98 -4.05 -7.65
N LEU A 95 23.05 -3.32 -8.27
CA LEU A 95 22.88 -1.89 -8.17
C LEU A 95 21.49 -1.58 -7.66
N ASP A 96 21.40 -0.77 -6.63
CA ASP A 96 20.13 -0.16 -6.19
C ASP A 96 19.97 1.22 -6.87
N ALA A 97 18.97 1.33 -7.75
CA ALA A 97 18.71 2.57 -8.49
C ALA A 97 18.20 3.69 -7.60
N ALA A 98 17.64 3.41 -6.41
CA ALA A 98 17.26 4.46 -5.47
C ALA A 98 18.47 5.26 -4.95
N SER A 99 19.59 4.56 -4.75
CA SER A 99 20.85 5.15 -4.29
C SER A 99 21.77 5.58 -5.44
N ASN A 100 21.59 5.02 -6.66
CA ASN A 100 22.48 5.20 -7.82
C ASN A 100 21.68 5.54 -9.08
N ASN A 101 20.93 6.64 -9.05
CA ASN A 101 20.03 7.06 -10.12
C ASN A 101 20.66 7.96 -11.21
N SER A 102 21.92 8.32 -11.04
CA SER A 102 22.60 9.23 -11.97
C SER A 102 22.99 8.55 -13.29
N VAL A 103 23.14 9.37 -14.32
CA VAL A 103 23.57 8.92 -15.66
C VAL A 103 24.98 8.33 -15.61
N GLU A 104 25.84 8.90 -14.78
CA GLU A 104 27.24 8.48 -14.62
C GLU A 104 27.34 7.05 -14.08
N HIS A 105 26.52 6.70 -13.08
CA HIS A 105 26.50 5.34 -12.54
C HIS A 105 26.08 4.33 -13.61
N ILE A 106 25.06 4.66 -14.43
CA ILE A 106 24.62 3.80 -15.52
C ILE A 106 25.67 3.73 -16.65
N ARG A 107 26.35 4.82 -16.98
CA ARG A 107 27.46 4.79 -17.96
C ARG A 107 28.59 3.90 -17.49
N THR A 108 29.00 3.98 -16.23
CA THR A 108 30.00 3.10 -15.64
C THR A 108 29.55 1.62 -15.71
N LEU A 109 28.26 1.34 -15.43
CA LEU A 109 27.70 0.00 -15.57
C LEU A 109 27.75 -0.48 -17.02
N VAL A 110 27.36 0.35 -18.00
CA VAL A 110 27.40 0.06 -19.44
C VAL A 110 28.85 -0.20 -19.92
N GLU A 111 29.82 0.55 -19.42
CA GLU A 111 31.24 0.27 -19.69
C GLU A 111 31.68 -1.10 -19.16
N GLN A 112 31.25 -1.44 -17.96
CA GLN A 112 31.54 -2.75 -17.35
C GLN A 112 30.89 -3.90 -18.12
N VAL A 113 29.77 -3.70 -18.78
CA VAL A 113 29.13 -4.73 -19.64
C VAL A 113 30.06 -5.18 -20.75
N ARG A 114 30.95 -4.34 -21.26
CA ARG A 114 31.86 -4.63 -22.36
C ARG A 114 32.97 -5.66 -22.02
N PHE A 115 33.23 -5.84 -20.73
CA PHE A 115 34.22 -6.79 -20.26
C PHE A 115 33.63 -8.20 -20.13
N GLN A 116 34.26 -9.18 -20.70
CA GLN A 116 33.86 -10.59 -20.59
C GLN A 116 33.89 -11.07 -19.13
N PRO A 117 33.08 -12.09 -18.78
CA PRO A 117 33.14 -12.72 -17.45
C PRO A 117 34.50 -13.39 -17.23
N GLN A 118 35.07 -13.21 -16.03
CA GLN A 118 36.37 -13.84 -15.67
C GLN A 118 36.19 -15.29 -15.28
N GLN A 119 35.09 -15.66 -14.63
CA GLN A 119 34.75 -17.01 -14.22
C GLN A 119 33.26 -17.26 -14.48
N GLY A 120 32.90 -18.34 -15.18
CA GLY A 120 31.51 -18.64 -15.52
C GLY A 120 31.10 -18.19 -16.92
N GLN A 121 29.85 -18.41 -17.30
CA GLN A 121 29.34 -18.17 -18.66
C GLN A 121 28.75 -16.77 -18.83
N TYR A 122 28.18 -16.22 -17.78
CA TYR A 122 27.37 -15.00 -17.86
C TYR A 122 27.88 -13.90 -16.93
N LYS A 123 27.77 -12.66 -17.39
CA LYS A 123 27.91 -11.46 -16.58
C LYS A 123 26.52 -10.92 -16.29
N VAL A 124 26.12 -10.94 -15.03
CA VAL A 124 24.74 -10.65 -14.61
C VAL A 124 24.69 -9.31 -13.91
N PHE A 125 23.77 -8.46 -14.34
CA PHE A 125 23.52 -7.13 -13.78
C PHE A 125 22.13 -7.12 -13.16
N ILE A 126 22.06 -6.98 -11.85
CA ILE A 126 20.82 -6.84 -11.09
C ILE A 126 20.63 -5.37 -10.78
N ILE A 127 19.56 -4.76 -11.29
CA ILE A 127 19.20 -3.37 -11.00
C ILE A 127 17.88 -3.37 -10.24
N ASP A 128 17.95 -3.05 -8.96
CA ASP A 128 16.76 -2.99 -8.10
C ASP A 128 16.16 -1.58 -8.14
N GLU A 129 14.85 -1.50 -7.95
CA GLU A 129 14.01 -0.28 -8.04
C GLU A 129 14.29 0.56 -9.30
N VAL A 130 14.40 -0.11 -10.44
CA VAL A 130 14.80 0.50 -11.73
C VAL A 130 13.94 1.70 -12.14
N HIS A 131 12.70 1.83 -11.65
CA HIS A 131 11.84 2.99 -11.89
C HIS A 131 12.37 4.31 -11.29
N MET A 132 13.35 4.22 -10.38
CA MET A 132 14.02 5.40 -9.78
C MET A 132 15.11 5.99 -10.66
N LEU A 133 15.50 5.33 -11.75
CA LEU A 133 16.47 5.87 -12.71
C LEU A 133 15.93 7.13 -13.40
N SER A 134 16.81 8.10 -13.60
CA SER A 134 16.47 9.29 -14.39
C SER A 134 16.21 8.94 -15.85
N GLN A 135 15.43 9.77 -16.56
CA GLN A 135 15.12 9.57 -17.99
C GLN A 135 16.40 9.47 -18.84
N SER A 136 17.41 10.26 -18.52
CA SER A 136 18.70 10.23 -19.20
C SER A 136 19.51 8.97 -18.91
N ALA A 137 19.39 8.40 -17.70
CA ALA A 137 19.97 7.11 -17.35
C ALA A 137 19.29 5.96 -18.11
N PHE A 138 17.95 5.97 -18.22
CA PHE A 138 17.22 5.02 -19.06
C PHE A 138 17.68 5.07 -20.52
N ASN A 139 17.79 6.26 -21.10
CA ASN A 139 18.24 6.43 -22.49
C ASN A 139 19.66 5.92 -22.72
N ALA A 140 20.58 6.12 -21.76
CA ALA A 140 21.94 5.58 -21.84
C ALA A 140 21.95 4.05 -21.80
N PHE A 141 21.00 3.43 -21.09
CA PHE A 141 20.90 1.99 -20.94
C PHE A 141 20.21 1.29 -22.11
N LEU A 142 19.30 1.98 -22.83
CA LEU A 142 18.52 1.40 -23.95
C LEU A 142 19.39 0.77 -25.01
N LYS A 143 20.47 1.44 -25.42
CA LYS A 143 21.39 0.93 -26.46
C LYS A 143 21.99 -0.44 -26.09
N THR A 144 22.32 -0.61 -24.81
CA THR A 144 22.88 -1.88 -24.31
C THR A 144 21.82 -2.98 -24.22
N LEU A 145 20.56 -2.63 -24.00
CA LEU A 145 19.44 -3.58 -24.00
C LEU A 145 19.01 -3.97 -25.43
N GLU A 146 19.26 -3.11 -26.43
CA GLU A 146 18.97 -3.40 -27.85
C GLU A 146 19.99 -4.37 -28.45
N GLU A 147 21.27 -4.15 -28.16
CA GLU A 147 22.38 -4.94 -28.67
C GLU A 147 23.26 -5.46 -27.52
N PRO A 148 22.75 -6.36 -26.66
CA PRO A 148 23.51 -6.87 -25.54
C PRO A 148 24.60 -7.83 -26.01
N PRO A 149 25.79 -7.84 -25.37
CA PRO A 149 26.74 -8.90 -25.57
C PRO A 149 26.15 -10.27 -25.20
N PRO A 150 26.50 -11.37 -25.89
CA PRO A 150 25.85 -12.68 -25.67
C PRO A 150 26.06 -13.26 -24.28
N TYR A 151 27.03 -12.76 -23.55
CA TYR A 151 27.29 -13.14 -22.16
C TYR A 151 26.62 -12.25 -21.11
N ALA A 152 25.99 -11.14 -21.51
CA ALA A 152 25.39 -10.19 -20.57
C ALA A 152 23.92 -10.50 -20.33
N ILE A 153 23.54 -10.59 -19.05
CA ILE A 153 22.15 -10.78 -18.64
C ILE A 153 21.77 -9.67 -17.68
N PHE A 154 20.65 -9.01 -17.96
CA PHE A 154 20.10 -7.95 -17.15
C PHE A 154 18.86 -8.43 -16.39
N ILE A 155 18.81 -8.20 -15.08
CA ILE A 155 17.66 -8.52 -14.24
C ILE A 155 17.24 -7.23 -13.57
N LEU A 156 16.16 -6.64 -14.08
CA LEU A 156 15.58 -5.39 -13.58
C LEU A 156 14.49 -5.72 -12.59
N ALA A 157 14.44 -5.06 -11.44
CA ALA A 157 13.35 -5.20 -10.49
C ALA A 157 12.68 -3.85 -10.24
N THR A 158 11.36 -3.85 -10.10
CA THR A 158 10.58 -2.63 -9.85
C THR A 158 9.36 -2.91 -8.98
N THR A 159 9.01 -1.95 -8.14
CA THR A 159 7.71 -1.92 -7.45
C THR A 159 6.63 -1.25 -8.29
N GLU A 160 7.01 -0.42 -9.27
CA GLU A 160 6.09 0.42 -10.04
C GLU A 160 6.25 0.19 -11.56
N LYS A 161 5.58 -0.86 -12.06
CA LYS A 161 5.62 -1.24 -13.49
C LYS A 161 5.17 -0.11 -14.41
N HIS A 162 4.20 0.70 -13.97
CA HIS A 162 3.64 1.79 -14.77
C HIS A 162 4.60 2.96 -15.01
N LYS A 163 5.65 3.10 -14.20
CA LYS A 163 6.72 4.10 -14.39
C LYS A 163 7.80 3.65 -15.36
N ILE A 164 7.80 2.39 -15.78
CA ILE A 164 8.80 1.87 -16.73
C ILE A 164 8.37 2.23 -18.14
N ILE A 165 9.30 2.83 -18.89
CA ILE A 165 9.05 3.25 -20.28
C ILE A 165 8.76 2.05 -21.20
N PRO A 166 7.82 2.16 -22.15
CA PRO A 166 7.40 1.06 -23.04
C PRO A 166 8.55 0.44 -23.83
N THR A 167 9.57 1.21 -24.14
CA THR A 167 10.77 0.76 -24.86
C THR A 167 11.58 -0.27 -24.08
N ILE A 168 11.60 -0.21 -22.76
CA ILE A 168 12.21 -1.23 -21.87
C ILE A 168 11.28 -2.44 -21.78
N LEU A 169 9.97 -2.21 -21.58
CA LEU A 169 8.99 -3.30 -21.44
C LEU A 169 9.00 -4.24 -22.66
N SER A 170 9.16 -3.69 -23.86
CA SER A 170 9.19 -4.48 -25.10
C SER A 170 10.45 -5.33 -25.30
N ARG A 171 11.51 -5.07 -24.54
CA ARG A 171 12.81 -5.77 -24.63
C ARG A 171 13.08 -6.73 -23.48
N CYS A 172 12.20 -6.72 -22.47
CA CYS A 172 12.37 -7.55 -21.28
C CYS A 172 11.32 -8.66 -21.23
N GLN A 173 11.72 -9.84 -20.76
CA GLN A 173 10.76 -10.84 -20.33
C GLN A 173 10.22 -10.44 -18.95
N ILE A 174 8.89 -10.22 -18.88
CA ILE A 174 8.24 -9.67 -17.69
C ILE A 174 7.74 -10.81 -16.80
N PHE A 175 8.02 -10.69 -15.48
CA PHE A 175 7.54 -11.58 -14.43
C PHE A 175 6.79 -10.76 -13.38
N ASP A 176 5.51 -11.04 -13.20
CA ASP A 176 4.67 -10.36 -12.24
C ASP A 176 4.61 -11.15 -10.92
N PHE A 177 5.21 -10.60 -9.87
CA PHE A 177 5.21 -11.12 -8.51
C PHE A 177 3.93 -10.69 -7.79
N LYS A 178 3.26 -11.64 -7.17
CA LYS A 178 2.00 -11.41 -6.44
C LYS A 178 2.26 -11.17 -4.95
N ARG A 179 1.29 -10.56 -4.27
CA ARG A 179 1.24 -10.54 -2.81
C ARG A 179 1.18 -11.97 -2.28
N ILE A 180 1.89 -12.22 -1.20
CA ILE A 180 1.92 -13.54 -0.57
C ILE A 180 0.68 -13.68 0.30
N LEU A 181 -0.02 -14.80 0.15
CA LEU A 181 -1.23 -15.08 0.92
C LEU A 181 -0.90 -15.25 2.41
N ILE A 182 -1.77 -14.75 3.28
CA ILE A 182 -1.64 -14.82 4.75
C ILE A 182 -1.35 -16.26 5.23
N PRO A 183 -2.06 -17.32 4.77
CA PRO A 183 -1.76 -18.68 5.19
C PRO A 183 -0.33 -19.14 4.89
N ASN A 184 0.23 -18.72 3.75
CA ASN A 184 1.60 -19.07 3.37
C ASN A 184 2.62 -18.33 4.25
N MET A 185 2.36 -17.06 4.57
CA MET A 185 3.20 -16.29 5.50
C MET A 185 3.18 -16.89 6.91
N VAL A 186 1.98 -17.21 7.43
CA VAL A 186 1.83 -17.85 8.75
C VAL A 186 2.60 -19.17 8.81
N LYS A 187 2.46 -20.03 7.78
CA LYS A 187 3.18 -21.29 7.69
C LYS A 187 4.72 -21.07 7.70
N HIS A 188 5.19 -20.07 6.98
CA HIS A 188 6.61 -19.73 6.95
C HIS A 188 7.10 -19.19 8.31
N LEU A 189 6.35 -18.30 8.95
CA LEU A 189 6.68 -17.81 10.31
C LEU A 189 6.68 -18.94 11.34
N GLN A 190 5.73 -19.89 11.26
CA GLN A 190 5.72 -21.09 12.11
C GLN A 190 6.99 -21.94 11.93
N SER A 191 7.46 -22.10 10.69
CA SER A 191 8.71 -22.85 10.42
C SER A 191 9.92 -22.15 11.04
N ILE A 192 9.96 -20.82 11.02
CA ILE A 192 11.01 -20.02 11.66
C ILE A 192 10.92 -20.15 13.18
N CYS A 193 9.73 -20.05 13.77
CA CYS A 193 9.51 -20.25 15.19
C CYS A 193 10.05 -21.61 15.67
N ALA A 194 9.77 -22.68 14.92
CA ALA A 194 10.26 -24.02 15.21
C ALA A 194 11.81 -24.11 15.15
N GLN A 195 12.46 -23.42 14.19
CA GLN A 195 13.91 -23.39 14.06
C GLN A 195 14.59 -22.58 15.18
N GLU A 196 13.96 -21.49 15.64
CA GLU A 196 14.50 -20.61 16.70
C GLU A 196 14.10 -21.06 18.12
N GLY A 197 13.25 -22.07 18.24
CA GLY A 197 12.72 -22.52 19.54
C GLY A 197 11.83 -21.47 20.21
N ILE A 198 11.01 -20.78 19.41
CA ILE A 198 10.04 -19.77 19.84
C ILE A 198 8.66 -20.39 19.86
N GLU A 199 7.93 -20.23 20.97
CA GLU A 199 6.53 -20.60 21.08
C GLU A 199 5.66 -19.41 20.63
N ALA A 200 4.87 -19.56 19.57
CA ALA A 200 4.01 -18.50 19.09
C ALA A 200 2.58 -19.01 18.88
N GLU A 201 1.62 -18.24 19.34
CA GLU A 201 0.21 -18.48 19.08
C GLU A 201 -0.10 -18.28 17.59
N LYS A 202 -0.94 -19.15 17.04
CA LYS A 202 -1.30 -19.09 15.61
C LYS A 202 -1.99 -17.77 15.25
N ASP A 203 -2.85 -17.27 16.14
CA ASP A 203 -3.57 -16.01 15.96
C ASP A 203 -2.62 -14.81 16.03
N ALA A 204 -1.57 -14.85 16.87
CA ALA A 204 -0.50 -13.88 16.90
C ALA A 204 0.25 -13.78 15.55
N LEU A 205 0.66 -14.92 15.01
CA LEU A 205 1.32 -14.98 13.69
C LEU A 205 0.40 -14.53 12.55
N HIS A 206 -0.90 -14.77 12.69
CA HIS A 206 -1.90 -14.31 11.72
C HIS A 206 -1.98 -12.78 11.65
N ILE A 207 -2.00 -12.10 12.81
CA ILE A 207 -1.99 -10.63 12.88
C ILE A 207 -0.69 -10.05 12.27
N ILE A 208 0.46 -10.66 12.55
CA ILE A 208 1.73 -10.25 11.93
C ILE A 208 1.64 -10.36 10.40
N ALA A 209 1.14 -11.47 9.88
CA ALA A 209 0.98 -11.71 8.45
C ALA A 209 -0.03 -10.74 7.80
N GLN A 210 -1.15 -10.47 8.47
CA GLN A 210 -2.17 -9.52 8.03
C GLN A 210 -1.59 -8.10 7.94
N LYS A 211 -0.86 -7.67 8.98
CA LYS A 211 -0.25 -6.33 9.04
C LYS A 211 0.85 -6.11 7.99
N ALA A 212 1.47 -7.19 7.53
CA ALA A 212 2.51 -7.16 6.49
C ALA A 212 1.94 -7.04 5.06
N ASP A 213 0.64 -7.13 4.86
CA ASP A 213 -0.06 -6.90 3.59
C ASP A 213 0.59 -7.62 2.38
N GLY A 214 0.90 -8.90 2.56
CA GLY A 214 1.50 -9.74 1.51
C GLY A 214 3.01 -9.55 1.30
N ALA A 215 3.70 -8.74 2.10
CA ALA A 215 5.14 -8.49 2.03
C ALA A 215 5.89 -9.32 3.09
N LEU A 216 6.48 -10.45 2.71
CA LEU A 216 7.19 -11.33 3.65
C LEU A 216 8.36 -10.65 4.37
N ARG A 217 9.07 -9.73 3.69
CA ARG A 217 10.17 -8.97 4.31
C ARG A 217 9.66 -8.12 5.49
N ASP A 218 8.50 -7.50 5.33
CA ASP A 218 7.89 -6.67 6.36
C ASP A 218 7.32 -7.54 7.49
N ALA A 219 6.73 -8.72 7.16
CA ALA A 219 6.32 -9.71 8.14
C ALA A 219 7.48 -10.16 9.04
N LEU A 220 8.65 -10.46 8.45
CA LEU A 220 9.85 -10.85 9.19
C LEU A 220 10.41 -9.71 10.04
N SER A 221 10.34 -8.46 9.55
CA SER A 221 10.77 -7.29 10.32
C SER A 221 9.85 -7.02 11.52
N ILE A 222 8.54 -7.19 11.34
CA ILE A 222 7.55 -7.13 12.41
C ILE A 222 7.80 -8.26 13.41
N PHE A 223 8.02 -9.48 12.93
CA PHE A 223 8.32 -10.65 13.76
C PHE A 223 9.55 -10.43 14.63
N ASP A 224 10.67 -9.94 14.08
CA ASP A 224 11.88 -9.61 14.83
C ASP A 224 11.62 -8.61 15.96
N ARG A 225 10.80 -7.58 15.68
CA ARG A 225 10.41 -6.58 16.68
C ARG A 225 9.61 -7.21 17.81
N ILE A 226 8.65 -8.09 17.49
CA ILE A 226 7.84 -8.79 18.49
C ILE A 226 8.71 -9.74 19.32
N VAL A 227 9.57 -10.54 18.70
CA VAL A 227 10.51 -11.42 19.40
C VAL A 227 11.42 -10.64 20.36
N SER A 228 11.88 -9.47 19.93
CA SER A 228 12.71 -8.60 20.80
C SER A 228 11.95 -8.08 22.02
N PHE A 229 10.63 -7.93 21.93
CA PHE A 229 9.76 -7.49 23.04
C PHE A 229 9.32 -8.65 23.93
N SER A 230 8.74 -9.71 23.34
CA SER A 230 8.12 -10.82 24.09
C SER A 230 9.09 -11.97 24.43
N GLY A 231 10.28 -11.98 23.82
CA GLY A 231 11.25 -13.05 23.99
C GLY A 231 10.87 -14.34 23.28
N LYS A 232 10.91 -15.48 24.00
CA LYS A 232 10.66 -16.80 23.40
C LYS A 232 9.19 -17.23 23.34
N LYS A 233 8.29 -16.48 23.93
CA LYS A 233 6.86 -16.77 23.91
C LYS A 233 6.12 -15.57 23.32
N ILE A 234 5.44 -15.77 22.23
CA ILE A 234 4.67 -14.72 21.53
C ILE A 234 3.19 -15.02 21.71
N THR A 235 2.51 -14.15 22.47
CA THR A 235 1.07 -14.23 22.67
C THR A 235 0.33 -13.27 21.71
N TYR A 236 -0.97 -13.49 21.54
CA TYR A 236 -1.82 -12.58 20.76
C TYR A 236 -1.81 -11.15 21.36
N GLU A 237 -1.88 -11.03 22.68
CA GLU A 237 -1.87 -9.76 23.42
C GLU A 237 -0.57 -8.97 23.21
N ASP A 238 0.59 -9.65 23.23
CA ASP A 238 1.88 -9.01 22.96
C ASP A 238 1.93 -8.38 21.58
N VAL A 239 1.37 -9.08 20.56
CA VAL A 239 1.35 -8.60 19.18
C VAL A 239 0.42 -7.40 19.04
N ILE A 240 -0.79 -7.46 19.57
CA ILE A 240 -1.76 -6.35 19.55
C ILE A 240 -1.17 -5.11 20.19
N THR A 241 -0.60 -5.24 21.38
CA THR A 241 0.01 -4.13 22.13
C THR A 241 1.19 -3.52 21.38
N ASN A 242 2.10 -4.36 20.86
CA ASN A 242 3.32 -3.88 20.21
C ASN A 242 3.07 -3.26 18.83
N LEU A 243 2.10 -3.78 18.07
CA LEU A 243 1.74 -3.26 16.76
C LEU A 243 0.76 -2.10 16.83
N ASN A 244 0.29 -1.75 18.02
CA ASN A 244 -0.76 -0.75 18.22
C ASN A 244 -1.97 -1.05 17.31
N VAL A 245 -2.41 -2.32 17.30
CA VAL A 245 -3.60 -2.78 16.59
C VAL A 245 -4.75 -2.79 17.57
N LEU A 246 -5.87 -2.17 17.19
CA LEU A 246 -7.06 -2.22 18.03
C LEU A 246 -7.63 -3.64 18.00
N ASP A 247 -7.85 -4.22 19.18
CA ASP A 247 -8.39 -5.57 19.31
C ASP A 247 -9.80 -5.66 18.67
N TYR A 248 -10.03 -6.72 17.91
CA TYR A 248 -11.34 -7.01 17.33
C TYR A 248 -12.47 -7.04 18.37
N ASP A 249 -12.17 -7.36 19.62
CA ASP A 249 -13.16 -7.38 20.70
C ASP A 249 -13.86 -6.03 20.89
N TYR A 250 -13.16 -4.92 20.70
CA TYR A 250 -13.77 -3.60 20.75
C TYR A 250 -14.87 -3.43 19.70
N TYR A 251 -14.64 -3.88 18.47
CA TYR A 251 -15.64 -3.77 17.41
C TYR A 251 -16.85 -4.67 17.64
N PHE A 252 -16.65 -5.89 18.17
CA PHE A 252 -17.76 -6.79 18.56
C PHE A 252 -18.61 -6.19 19.66
N ARG A 253 -17.99 -5.68 20.73
CA ARG A 253 -18.66 -5.01 21.87
C ARG A 253 -19.40 -3.77 21.39
N PHE A 254 -18.78 -3.00 20.52
CA PHE A 254 -19.32 -1.75 19.98
C PHE A 254 -20.57 -2.02 19.12
N THR A 255 -20.50 -2.97 18.21
CA THR A 255 -21.64 -3.37 17.36
C THR A 255 -22.81 -3.87 18.21
N ASN A 256 -22.56 -4.65 19.25
CA ASN A 256 -23.61 -5.08 20.17
C ASN A 256 -24.24 -3.88 20.91
N ALA A 257 -23.46 -2.89 21.33
CA ALA A 257 -23.99 -1.68 21.98
C ALA A 257 -24.84 -0.83 21.02
N LEU A 258 -24.44 -0.75 19.75
CA LEU A 258 -25.22 -0.06 18.70
C LEU A 258 -26.57 -0.73 18.45
N LEU A 259 -26.63 -2.06 18.41
CA LEU A 259 -27.86 -2.81 18.19
C LEU A 259 -28.88 -2.63 19.32
N VAL A 260 -28.39 -2.50 20.56
CA VAL A 260 -29.24 -2.25 21.74
C VAL A 260 -29.54 -0.75 21.91
N GLN A 261 -29.01 0.11 21.05
CA GLN A 261 -29.18 1.58 21.10
C GLN A 261 -28.64 2.21 22.41
N ASP A 262 -27.64 1.59 23.04
CA ASP A 262 -27.01 2.11 24.25
C ASP A 262 -25.90 3.12 23.89
N VAL A 263 -26.34 4.39 23.68
CA VAL A 263 -25.42 5.49 23.35
C VAL A 263 -24.38 5.70 24.44
N SER A 264 -24.74 5.52 25.71
CA SER A 264 -23.79 5.69 26.82
C SER A 264 -22.62 4.70 26.73
N LYS A 265 -22.96 3.43 26.47
CA LYS A 265 -21.95 2.38 26.30
C LYS A 265 -21.09 2.58 25.03
N VAL A 266 -21.69 3.03 23.94
CA VAL A 266 -20.98 3.40 22.70
C VAL A 266 -19.94 4.48 22.98
N MET A 267 -20.32 5.56 23.70
CA MET A 267 -19.40 6.64 24.05
C MET A 267 -18.29 6.19 25.00
N LEU A 268 -18.61 5.33 26.00
CA LEU A 268 -17.62 4.82 26.95
C LEU A 268 -16.59 3.91 26.25
N ILE A 269 -17.02 3.04 25.32
CA ILE A 269 -16.09 2.19 24.55
C ILE A 269 -15.19 3.08 23.68
N PHE A 270 -15.72 4.10 23.04
CA PHE A 270 -14.91 5.01 22.24
C PHE A 270 -13.90 5.81 23.11
N ASP A 271 -14.29 6.29 24.28
CA ASP A 271 -13.39 6.95 25.21
C ASP A 271 -12.28 6.00 25.71
N GLU A 272 -12.61 4.72 25.97
CA GLU A 272 -11.63 3.66 26.29
C GLU A 272 -10.60 3.49 25.18
N VAL A 273 -11.04 3.44 23.91
CA VAL A 273 -10.17 3.36 22.74
C VAL A 273 -9.21 4.56 22.65
N LEU A 274 -9.72 5.79 22.85
CA LEU A 274 -8.90 7.01 22.83
C LEU A 274 -7.89 7.03 23.99
N ARG A 275 -8.27 6.58 25.19
CA ARG A 275 -7.36 6.48 26.36
C ARG A 275 -6.24 5.47 26.15
N ASN A 276 -6.51 4.42 25.39
CA ASN A 276 -5.48 3.44 25.01
C ASN A 276 -4.53 3.96 23.92
N GLY A 277 -4.68 5.23 23.48
CA GLY A 277 -3.77 5.89 22.55
C GLY A 277 -4.09 5.64 21.06
N PHE A 278 -5.27 5.10 20.74
CA PHE A 278 -5.71 4.94 19.36
C PHE A 278 -6.37 6.20 18.83
N ASP A 279 -6.09 6.52 17.57
CA ASP A 279 -6.72 7.64 16.89
C ASP A 279 -8.15 7.30 16.44
N GLY A 280 -9.01 8.33 16.39
CA GLY A 280 -10.42 8.16 15.99
C GLY A 280 -10.59 7.72 14.54
N ASP A 281 -9.67 8.08 13.62
CA ASP A 281 -9.74 7.63 12.23
C ASP A 281 -9.39 6.14 12.11
N LEU A 282 -8.38 5.66 12.84
CA LEU A 282 -8.06 4.24 12.91
C LEU A 282 -9.25 3.42 13.43
N PHE A 283 -9.96 3.95 14.44
CA PHE A 283 -11.15 3.29 14.98
C PHE A 283 -12.29 3.24 13.96
N ILE A 284 -12.60 4.36 13.29
CA ILE A 284 -13.69 4.43 12.29
C ILE A 284 -13.39 3.54 11.08
N ASN A 285 -12.16 3.53 10.59
CA ASN A 285 -11.75 2.66 9.49
C ASN A 285 -11.87 1.18 9.87
N GLY A 286 -11.37 0.79 11.02
CA GLY A 286 -11.52 -0.58 11.51
C GLY A 286 -12.98 -0.96 11.80
N LEU A 287 -13.82 -0.03 12.22
CA LEU A 287 -15.26 -0.25 12.37
C LEU A 287 -15.95 -0.47 11.02
N ALA A 288 -15.56 0.29 9.98
CA ALA A 288 -16.06 0.10 8.61
C ALA A 288 -15.64 -1.28 8.05
N GLU A 289 -14.39 -1.68 8.26
CA GLU A 289 -13.91 -3.03 7.91
C GLU A 289 -14.72 -4.11 8.65
N HIS A 290 -14.97 -3.93 9.94
CA HIS A 290 -15.77 -4.87 10.72
C HIS A 290 -17.21 -5.00 10.19
N PHE A 291 -17.88 -3.92 9.83
CA PHE A 291 -19.22 -3.98 9.22
C PHE A 291 -19.20 -4.65 7.84
N ARG A 292 -18.18 -4.38 7.01
CA ARG A 292 -17.97 -5.10 5.75
C ARG A 292 -17.82 -6.59 5.97
N ASP A 293 -17.01 -6.98 6.95
CA ASP A 293 -16.74 -8.37 7.26
C ASP A 293 -17.99 -9.10 7.79
N LEU A 294 -18.83 -8.43 8.58
CA LEU A 294 -20.14 -8.94 8.96
C LEU A 294 -21.05 -9.15 7.74
N LEU A 295 -21.04 -8.24 6.75
CA LEU A 295 -21.80 -8.42 5.51
C LEU A 295 -21.28 -9.61 4.69
N ILE A 296 -19.96 -9.79 4.60
CA ILE A 296 -19.34 -10.94 3.93
C ILE A 296 -19.75 -12.25 4.61
N CYS A 297 -19.88 -12.26 5.93
CA CYS A 297 -20.27 -13.45 6.69
C CYS A 297 -21.74 -13.85 6.57
N LYS A 298 -22.57 -13.03 5.90
CA LYS A 298 -23.99 -13.36 5.64
C LYS A 298 -24.18 -14.49 4.64
N ASP A 299 -23.24 -14.64 3.70
CA ASP A 299 -23.28 -15.67 2.67
C ASP A 299 -22.06 -16.59 2.80
N GLU A 300 -22.31 -17.90 2.78
CA GLU A 300 -21.23 -18.90 2.85
C GLU A 300 -20.26 -18.85 1.66
N ALA A 301 -20.74 -18.45 0.48
CA ALA A 301 -19.90 -18.34 -0.70
C ALA A 301 -18.81 -17.24 -0.54
N THR A 302 -19.14 -16.16 0.16
CA THR A 302 -18.25 -15.00 0.38
C THR A 302 -17.34 -15.17 1.59
N LEU A 303 -17.56 -16.16 2.47
CA LEU A 303 -16.68 -16.44 3.63
C LEU A 303 -15.20 -16.65 3.26
N LYS A 304 -14.92 -17.08 2.02
CA LYS A 304 -13.56 -17.24 1.51
C LYS A 304 -12.79 -15.91 1.37
N LEU A 305 -13.52 -14.80 1.31
CA LEU A 305 -12.95 -13.43 1.21
C LEU A 305 -12.53 -12.89 2.57
N LEU A 306 -12.93 -13.56 3.66
CA LEU A 306 -12.61 -13.13 5.01
C LEU A 306 -11.20 -13.58 5.41
N GLU A 307 -10.29 -12.62 5.52
CA GLU A 307 -8.86 -12.85 5.83
C GLU A 307 -8.58 -12.75 7.34
N VAL A 308 -9.37 -13.44 8.16
CA VAL A 308 -9.19 -13.51 9.62
C VAL A 308 -8.94 -14.94 10.08
N SER A 309 -8.52 -15.10 11.34
CA SER A 309 -8.29 -16.43 11.92
C SER A 309 -9.59 -17.23 12.04
N GLU A 310 -9.49 -18.57 12.11
CA GLU A 310 -10.67 -19.43 12.21
C GLU A 310 -11.47 -19.20 13.50
N SER A 311 -10.81 -18.80 14.58
CA SER A 311 -11.45 -18.41 15.85
C SER A 311 -12.33 -17.17 15.66
N LEU A 312 -11.81 -16.14 14.97
CA LEU A 312 -12.54 -14.92 14.67
C LEU A 312 -13.66 -15.14 13.65
N LYS A 313 -13.47 -16.00 12.63
CA LYS A 313 -14.53 -16.33 11.66
C LYS A 313 -15.78 -16.86 12.34
N LYS A 314 -15.63 -17.67 13.39
CA LYS A 314 -16.76 -18.17 14.15
C LYS A 314 -17.53 -17.04 14.83
N ARG A 315 -16.83 -16.13 15.51
CA ARG A 315 -17.44 -14.95 16.16
C ARG A 315 -18.12 -14.03 15.16
N TYR A 316 -17.50 -13.76 14.00
CA TYR A 316 -18.11 -12.99 12.93
C TYR A 316 -19.41 -13.63 12.42
N ARG A 317 -19.42 -14.94 12.22
CA ARG A 317 -20.62 -15.67 11.77
C ARG A 317 -21.76 -15.57 12.79
N GLU A 318 -21.46 -15.72 14.08
CA GLU A 318 -22.43 -15.60 15.16
C GLU A 318 -23.03 -14.19 15.22
N GLN A 319 -22.22 -13.13 15.19
CA GLN A 319 -22.71 -11.76 15.20
C GLN A 319 -23.43 -11.39 13.91
N ALA A 320 -22.95 -11.84 12.76
CA ALA A 320 -23.60 -11.60 11.47
C ALA A 320 -25.04 -12.10 11.41
N GLN A 321 -25.39 -13.19 12.08
CA GLN A 321 -26.77 -13.70 12.13
C GLN A 321 -27.72 -12.74 12.85
N ILE A 322 -27.23 -11.99 13.83
CA ILE A 322 -28.04 -11.09 14.67
C ILE A 322 -28.23 -9.73 14.01
N VAL A 323 -27.22 -9.22 13.30
CA VAL A 323 -27.20 -7.86 12.76
C VAL A 323 -27.99 -7.77 11.45
N PRO A 324 -28.97 -6.86 11.29
CA PRO A 324 -29.73 -6.70 10.03
C PRO A 324 -28.85 -6.11 8.90
N ASN A 325 -29.09 -6.54 7.64
CA ASN A 325 -28.34 -6.02 6.48
C ASN A 325 -28.55 -4.50 6.28
N SER A 326 -29.78 -4.00 6.50
CA SER A 326 -30.09 -2.58 6.40
C SER A 326 -29.29 -1.73 7.39
N PHE A 327 -29.09 -2.25 8.61
CA PHE A 327 -28.26 -1.62 9.62
C PHE A 327 -26.79 -1.55 9.15
N LEU A 328 -26.24 -2.68 8.71
CA LEU A 328 -24.82 -2.77 8.28
C LEU A 328 -24.52 -1.80 7.11
N LEU A 329 -25.40 -1.75 6.10
CA LEU A 329 -25.23 -0.86 4.95
C LEU A 329 -25.27 0.62 5.36
N THR A 330 -26.22 0.98 6.23
CA THR A 330 -26.33 2.38 6.70
C THR A 330 -25.16 2.76 7.60
N ALA A 331 -24.74 1.86 8.50
CA ALA A 331 -23.61 2.07 9.38
C ALA A 331 -22.28 2.19 8.59
N LEU A 332 -22.11 1.37 7.55
CA LEU A 332 -20.95 1.43 6.65
C LEU A 332 -20.88 2.77 5.91
N ASN A 333 -22.02 3.28 5.40
CA ASN A 333 -22.08 4.58 4.76
C ASN A 333 -21.73 5.71 5.75
N LEU A 334 -22.26 5.68 6.98
CA LEU A 334 -21.94 6.67 8.01
C LEU A 334 -20.45 6.61 8.43
N ALA A 335 -19.87 5.43 8.48
CA ALA A 335 -18.44 5.27 8.76
C ALA A 335 -17.57 5.84 7.63
N ASN A 336 -17.93 5.57 6.37
CA ASN A 336 -17.25 6.10 5.20
C ASN A 336 -17.35 7.63 5.11
N ASP A 337 -18.54 8.19 5.35
CA ASP A 337 -18.74 9.65 5.39
C ASP A 337 -17.91 10.30 6.51
N CYS A 338 -17.79 9.63 7.65
CA CYS A 338 -16.95 10.07 8.75
C CYS A 338 -15.47 10.08 8.37
N ASP A 339 -14.96 9.04 7.73
CA ASP A 339 -13.58 8.95 7.31
C ASP A 339 -13.21 10.01 6.28
N ILE A 340 -14.01 10.16 5.22
CA ILE A 340 -13.80 11.18 4.17
C ILE A 340 -13.68 12.58 4.77
N ASN A 341 -14.55 12.93 5.73
CA ASN A 341 -14.61 14.26 6.33
C ASN A 341 -13.67 14.43 7.56
N TYR A 342 -13.03 13.35 8.03
CA TYR A 342 -12.21 13.36 9.24
C TYR A 342 -11.08 14.39 9.19
N LYS A 343 -10.35 14.45 8.06
CA LYS A 343 -9.23 15.37 7.88
C LYS A 343 -9.63 16.83 7.85
N MET A 344 -10.85 17.12 7.36
CA MET A 344 -11.41 18.48 7.25
C MET A 344 -11.99 18.99 8.56
N SER A 345 -12.30 18.10 9.50
CA SER A 345 -12.96 18.45 10.76
C SER A 345 -11.98 19.13 11.73
N ARG A 346 -12.39 20.28 12.30
CA ARG A 346 -11.63 20.98 13.35
C ARG A 346 -11.59 20.20 14.66
N ASN A 347 -12.72 19.60 15.06
CA ASN A 347 -12.82 18.75 16.25
C ASN A 347 -13.05 17.31 15.83
N LYS A 348 -11.95 16.60 15.67
CA LYS A 348 -11.91 15.20 15.22
C LYS A 348 -12.71 14.28 16.15
N ARG A 349 -12.55 14.46 17.47
CA ARG A 349 -13.25 13.65 18.47
C ARG A 349 -14.76 13.83 18.34
N LEU A 350 -15.26 15.07 18.36
CA LEU A 350 -16.68 15.36 18.22
C LEU A 350 -17.25 14.84 16.90
N HIS A 351 -16.47 14.91 15.82
CA HIS A 351 -16.89 14.43 14.50
C HIS A 351 -17.17 12.92 14.51
N VAL A 352 -16.28 12.14 15.12
CA VAL A 352 -16.47 10.71 15.31
C VAL A 352 -17.66 10.44 16.23
N GLU A 353 -17.72 11.07 17.41
CA GLU A 353 -18.81 10.92 18.37
C GLU A 353 -20.18 11.18 17.73
N MET A 354 -20.31 12.23 16.90
CA MET A 354 -21.54 12.52 16.14
C MET A 354 -21.92 11.41 15.18
N SER A 355 -20.95 10.81 14.49
CA SER A 355 -21.17 9.69 13.57
C SER A 355 -21.60 8.43 14.33
N LEU A 356 -20.99 8.17 15.47
CA LEU A 356 -21.32 7.02 16.33
C LEU A 356 -22.74 7.18 16.93
N ILE A 357 -23.12 8.38 17.36
CA ILE A 357 -24.49 8.68 17.81
C ILE A 357 -25.50 8.41 16.68
N LYS A 358 -25.23 8.90 15.45
CA LYS A 358 -26.08 8.62 14.30
C LYS A 358 -26.25 7.12 14.05
N MET A 359 -25.14 6.34 14.17
CA MET A 359 -25.18 4.88 14.03
C MET A 359 -26.05 4.21 15.10
N ALA A 360 -26.02 4.69 16.34
CA ALA A 360 -26.84 4.14 17.42
C ALA A 360 -28.36 4.31 17.19
N TYR A 361 -28.76 5.34 16.45
CA TYR A 361 -30.18 5.61 16.13
C TYR A 361 -30.65 5.03 14.78
N ILE A 362 -29.80 4.29 14.05
CA ILE A 362 -30.19 3.67 12.75
C ILE A 362 -31.41 2.78 12.91
N ALA A 363 -31.43 1.90 13.92
CA ALA A 363 -32.53 0.95 14.12
C ALA A 363 -33.83 1.69 14.37
N GLN A 364 -33.83 2.74 15.19
CA GLN A 364 -35.00 3.57 15.45
C GLN A 364 -35.46 4.33 14.20
N ALA A 365 -34.54 4.87 13.40
CA ALA A 365 -34.88 5.55 12.16
C ALA A 365 -35.54 4.61 11.14
N VAL A 366 -35.04 3.37 11.01
CA VAL A 366 -35.62 2.35 10.14
C VAL A 366 -37.04 1.94 10.61
N GLU A 367 -37.25 1.83 11.93
CA GLU A 367 -38.55 1.50 12.50
C GLU A 367 -39.58 2.58 12.28
N LEU A 368 -39.18 3.86 12.44
CA LEU A 368 -40.03 5.03 12.17
C LEU A 368 -40.46 5.12 10.69
N VAL A 369 -39.55 4.76 9.76
CA VAL A 369 -39.90 4.72 8.32
C VAL A 369 -40.87 3.59 8.00
N ARG A 370 -40.79 2.45 8.71
CA ARG A 370 -41.70 1.32 8.51
C ARG A 370 -43.09 1.54 9.08
N ASN A 371 -43.18 2.29 10.20
CA ASN A 371 -44.45 2.58 10.89
C ASN A 371 -44.62 4.08 11.10
N PRO A 372 -45.03 4.86 10.07
CA PRO A 372 -45.20 6.31 10.19
C PRO A 372 -46.28 6.72 11.19
N GLU A 373 -47.28 5.86 11.47
CA GLU A 373 -48.33 6.11 12.45
C GLU A 373 -47.82 6.18 13.92
N ALA A 374 -46.72 5.46 14.22
CA ALA A 374 -46.08 5.53 15.54
C ALA A 374 -45.43 6.90 15.86
N ILE A 375 -45.26 7.76 14.86
CA ILE A 375 -44.70 9.10 15.01
C ILE A 375 -45.77 10.02 15.64
N GLU A 376 -47.05 9.86 15.28
CA GLU A 376 -48.16 10.69 15.83
C GLU A 376 -48.46 10.35 17.29
N GLU A 377 -48.32 9.08 17.69
CA GLU A 377 -48.51 8.70 19.09
C GLU A 377 -47.41 9.19 20.02
N LYS A 378 -46.12 9.10 19.58
CA LYS A 378 -44.98 9.65 20.35
C LYS A 378 -45.02 11.18 20.46
N LYS A 379 -45.43 11.91 19.43
CA LYS A 379 -45.62 13.35 19.50
C LYS A 379 -46.74 13.74 20.48
N LYS A 380 -47.77 12.91 20.61
CA LYS A 380 -48.84 13.13 21.60
C LYS A 380 -48.38 12.87 23.04
N SER A 381 -47.49 11.90 23.28
CA SER A 381 -46.95 11.63 24.61
C SER A 381 -45.93 12.66 25.09
N ASP A 382 -45.04 13.16 24.17
CA ASP A 382 -44.09 14.21 24.52
C ASP A 382 -44.72 15.59 24.74
N SER A 383 -45.87 15.87 24.11
CA SER A 383 -46.60 17.09 24.35
C SER A 383 -47.32 17.11 25.70
N GLN A 384 -47.45 15.96 26.39
CA GLN A 384 -48.06 15.87 27.73
C GLN A 384 -47.06 16.07 28.88
N LEU A 385 -45.76 16.12 28.59
CA LEU A 385 -44.69 16.30 29.60
C LEU A 385 -44.29 17.76 29.85
N VAL A 386 -44.94 18.74 29.22
CA VAL A 386 -44.77 20.15 29.56
C VAL A 386 -45.83 20.51 30.66
N PRO A 387 -45.39 20.77 31.88
CA PRO A 387 -46.34 21.21 32.92
C PRO A 387 -47.00 22.56 32.50
N PRO A 388 -48.31 22.75 32.69
CA PRO A 388 -48.97 23.97 32.30
C PRO A 388 -48.45 25.12 33.16
N HIS A 389 -47.77 26.08 32.53
CA HIS A 389 -47.45 27.34 33.17
C HIS A 389 -48.79 28.03 33.54
N ALA A 390 -48.98 28.17 34.83
CA ALA A 390 -50.09 28.88 35.42
C ALA A 390 -50.15 30.30 34.86
N THR A 391 -51.22 30.61 34.13
CA THR A 391 -51.58 31.93 33.73
C THR A 391 -52.07 32.68 34.98
N SER A 392 -51.23 33.49 35.63
CA SER A 392 -51.67 34.53 36.55
C SER A 392 -51.88 35.80 35.75
N LYS A 393 -53.16 36.19 35.65
CA LYS A 393 -53.57 37.54 35.29
C LYS A 393 -52.92 38.49 36.26
N LYS A 394 -52.19 39.49 35.77
CA LYS A 394 -51.89 40.74 36.47
C LYS A 394 -52.09 41.88 35.52
N GLU A 395 -52.96 42.81 36.11
CA GLU A 395 -53.36 44.05 35.57
C GLU A 395 -52.20 44.98 35.18
N SER A 396 -52.50 45.76 34.17
CA SER A 396 -51.72 46.89 33.71
C SER A 396 -51.59 48.01 34.79
N THR A 397 -50.34 48.34 35.13
CA THR A 397 -50.04 49.69 35.63
C THR A 397 -48.74 50.14 34.96
N ALA A 398 -48.91 51.22 34.22
CA ALA A 398 -47.84 51.99 33.59
C ALA A 398 -46.92 52.61 34.64
N ALA A 399 -45.62 52.31 34.57
CA ALA A 399 -44.66 53.13 35.32
C ALA A 399 -43.44 53.40 34.40
N LYS A 400 -43.19 54.72 34.39
CA LYS A 400 -42.20 55.46 33.60
C LYS A 400 -40.81 54.93 33.66
N ILE A 401 -40.15 54.98 32.53
CA ILE A 401 -38.70 54.81 32.31
C ILE A 401 -37.97 56.04 32.84
N PRO A 402 -36.91 55.96 33.63
CA PRO A 402 -35.96 57.06 33.71
C PRO A 402 -34.73 56.75 32.83
N ASN A 403 -34.44 57.71 31.97
CA ASN A 403 -33.18 57.85 31.25
C ASN A 403 -31.98 57.86 32.20
N ILE A 404 -30.96 57.06 31.98
CA ILE A 404 -29.68 57.31 32.56
C ILE A 404 -28.65 57.48 31.43
N VAL A 405 -28.11 58.68 31.50
CA VAL A 405 -27.06 59.37 30.76
C VAL A 405 -25.77 58.57 30.75
N ALA A 406 -25.13 58.60 29.63
CA ALA A 406 -23.71 58.14 29.45
C ALA A 406 -22.75 59.16 30.13
N PRO A 407 -21.67 58.75 30.71
CA PRO A 407 -20.56 59.66 30.98
C PRO A 407 -19.38 59.43 30.04
N SER A 408 -18.89 60.61 29.65
CA SER A 408 -17.71 60.97 28.86
C SER A 408 -16.39 60.44 29.41
N LYS A 409 -15.40 60.28 28.46
CA LYS A 409 -13.96 60.14 28.70
C LYS A 409 -13.43 61.23 29.63
N PRO A 410 -12.31 60.94 30.31
CA PRO A 410 -11.19 61.89 30.34
C PRO A 410 -9.89 61.31 29.80
N GLU A 411 -9.18 62.20 29.11
CA GLU A 411 -7.77 62.14 28.74
C GLU A 411 -6.88 62.33 29.99
N GLY A 412 -5.66 61.80 29.93
CA GLY A 412 -4.61 62.14 30.86
C GLY A 412 -3.42 61.12 30.88
N SER A 413 -2.46 61.37 30.05
CA SER A 413 -1.02 61.22 30.21
C SER A 413 -0.44 60.61 31.49
N ASN A 414 0.49 59.66 31.34
CA ASN A 414 1.87 59.79 31.85
C ASN A 414 2.68 58.49 31.55
N GLU A 415 3.81 58.75 30.97
CA GLU A 415 4.93 57.82 30.71
C GLU A 415 5.75 57.58 31.99
N PRO A 416 6.92 56.85 31.93
CA PRO A 416 7.22 55.66 32.68
C PRO A 416 8.25 55.85 33.82
N PRO A 417 8.80 54.83 34.41
CA PRO A 417 10.23 54.81 34.60
C PRO A 417 10.97 53.53 34.18
N THR A 418 12.03 53.74 33.47
CA THR A 418 13.23 52.95 33.20
C THR A 418 14.03 52.65 34.45
N ILE A 419 14.56 51.42 34.52
CA ILE A 419 15.84 51.02 35.18
C ILE A 419 16.27 49.77 34.38
N GLY A 420 17.38 49.67 33.68
CA GLY A 420 18.72 50.12 33.88
C GLY A 420 19.65 48.92 34.07
N VAL A 421 20.47 48.62 33.00
CA VAL A 421 21.90 48.22 33.03
C VAL A 421 22.17 46.75 33.43
N SER A 422 22.93 45.90 32.71
CA SER A 422 24.26 46.05 32.04
C SER A 422 24.58 44.75 31.27
N SER A 423 25.03 44.84 30.06
CA SER A 423 26.38 44.71 29.47
C SER A 423 27.05 43.34 29.59
N ALA A 424 27.30 42.75 28.40
CA ALA A 424 28.64 42.38 27.89
C ALA A 424 28.50 41.68 26.54
N SER A 425 28.83 42.32 25.47
CA SER A 425 29.94 42.22 24.53
C SER A 425 30.05 40.96 23.67
N ASN A 426 29.65 41.12 22.41
CA ASN A 426 30.40 41.02 21.12
C ASN A 426 30.94 39.68 20.61
N PRO A 427 31.31 39.68 19.31
CA PRO A 427 30.49 39.50 18.10
C PRO A 427 31.03 38.39 17.18
N VAL A 428 30.31 37.91 16.17
CA VAL A 428 30.88 37.40 14.92
C VAL A 428 29.84 37.43 13.78
N SER A 429 30.19 38.18 12.79
CA SER A 429 30.07 38.16 11.32
C SER A 429 28.79 37.71 10.63
N ALA A 430 28.42 38.61 9.77
CA ALA A 430 27.53 38.59 8.62
C ALA A 430 27.77 37.42 7.65
N MET A 431 26.66 36.89 7.11
CA MET A 431 26.61 36.51 5.69
C MET A 431 25.16 36.44 5.20
N ASP A 432 24.90 37.29 4.24
CA ASP A 432 23.99 37.24 3.10
C ASP A 432 22.53 36.83 3.28
N ARG A 433 21.72 37.87 3.24
CA ARG A 433 20.32 37.85 2.79
C ARG A 433 20.29 37.58 1.29
N VAL A 434 19.56 36.52 0.87
CA VAL A 434 19.06 36.39 -0.48
C VAL A 434 17.58 36.84 -0.44
N GLU A 435 17.29 37.86 -1.24
CA GLU A 435 15.98 38.46 -1.46
C GLU A 435 15.07 37.47 -2.20
N GLU A 436 13.83 37.34 -1.76
CA GLU A 436 12.71 36.73 -2.53
C GLU A 436 12.21 37.77 -3.55
N PRO A 437 11.99 37.40 -4.83
CA PRO A 437 11.34 38.29 -5.80
C PRO A 437 9.83 38.25 -5.67
N SER A 438 9.20 39.41 -5.63
CA SER A 438 7.77 39.69 -5.68
C SER A 438 7.13 39.27 -7.00
N PRO A 439 5.79 38.94 -6.99
CA PRO A 439 5.08 38.51 -8.17
C PRO A 439 4.47 39.67 -8.95
N ASN A 440 5.05 39.99 -10.11
CA ASN A 440 4.38 40.75 -11.19
C ASN A 440 5.25 40.74 -12.44
N GLU A 441 4.96 39.81 -13.35
CA GLU A 441 5.18 39.94 -14.80
C GLU A 441 4.57 38.71 -15.49
N LEU A 442 3.26 38.78 -15.67
CA LEU A 442 2.50 38.00 -16.64
C LEU A 442 2.14 38.95 -17.79
N GLU A 443 2.39 38.47 -19.00
CA GLU A 443 1.93 38.92 -20.30
C GLU A 443 3.03 39.33 -21.29
N ARG A 444 3.48 38.31 -22.08
CA ARG A 444 3.78 38.51 -23.50
C ARG A 444 3.40 37.27 -24.31
N PRO A 445 2.71 37.41 -25.46
CA PRO A 445 2.22 36.30 -26.26
C PRO A 445 3.32 35.66 -27.12
N TYR A 446 3.22 34.36 -27.29
CA TYR A 446 4.06 33.57 -28.21
C TYR A 446 3.69 33.89 -29.65
N GLU A 447 4.65 34.40 -30.46
CA GLU A 447 4.57 34.42 -31.91
C GLU A 447 5.05 33.08 -32.50
N GLU A 448 4.24 32.49 -33.37
CA GLU A 448 4.62 31.37 -34.23
C GLU A 448 5.58 31.83 -35.31
N PRO A 449 6.63 31.07 -35.68
CA PRO A 449 7.39 31.35 -36.89
C PRO A 449 6.73 30.71 -38.11
N SER A 450 6.44 31.57 -39.08
CA SER A 450 5.91 31.34 -40.42
C SER A 450 6.78 30.38 -41.25
N ARG A 451 6.07 29.51 -41.99
CA ARG A 451 6.61 28.63 -43.03
C ARG A 451 7.00 29.45 -44.24
N GLU A 452 8.24 29.43 -44.65
CA GLU A 452 8.67 29.78 -45.98
C GLU A 452 8.88 28.55 -46.87
N HIS A 453 8.25 28.60 -48.02
CA HIS A 453 8.38 27.69 -49.14
C HIS A 453 9.75 27.87 -49.82
N SER A 454 10.40 26.78 -50.14
CA SER A 454 11.26 26.70 -51.30
C SER A 454 11.11 25.36 -51.99
N LYS A 455 10.63 25.46 -53.24
CA LYS A 455 10.57 24.40 -54.24
C LYS A 455 11.97 24.19 -54.80
N GLU A 456 12.42 22.96 -54.88
CA GLU A 456 13.34 22.55 -55.92
C GLU A 456 13.04 21.11 -56.39
N THR A 457 12.82 21.04 -57.64
CA THR A 457 12.55 19.87 -58.48
C THR A 457 13.85 19.16 -58.84
N SER A 458 13.90 17.84 -58.71
CA SER A 458 14.68 17.03 -59.66
C SER A 458 14.15 15.58 -59.70
N ASN A 459 13.74 15.23 -60.90
CA ASN A 459 13.41 13.90 -61.40
C ASN A 459 14.57 12.92 -61.27
N VAL A 460 14.30 11.67 -60.94
CA VAL A 460 14.93 10.50 -61.59
C VAL A 460 14.03 9.27 -61.46
N ASN A 461 13.78 8.69 -62.62
CA ASN A 461 13.07 7.53 -63.11
C ASN A 461 12.98 6.25 -62.21
N LEU A 462 11.80 5.65 -62.31
CA LEU A 462 11.48 4.23 -62.15
C LEU A 462 12.02 3.37 -63.29
N PRO A 463 12.18 2.09 -63.09
CA PRO A 463 11.52 1.16 -64.01
C PRO A 463 10.57 0.19 -63.31
N LYS A 464 9.43 0.01 -64.01
CA LYS A 464 8.44 -1.05 -63.87
C LYS A 464 9.02 -2.37 -64.39
N GLU A 465 8.65 -3.48 -63.74
CA GLU A 465 8.43 -4.73 -64.48
C GLU A 465 7.27 -5.52 -63.86
N GLU A 466 6.44 -5.92 -64.77
CA GLU A 466 5.24 -6.75 -64.67
C GLU A 466 5.61 -8.23 -64.53
N SER A 467 4.77 -9.04 -63.90
CA SER A 467 3.99 -10.09 -64.58
C SER A 467 3.36 -11.08 -63.58
N LYS A 468 2.09 -11.31 -63.82
CA LYS A 468 1.22 -12.41 -63.32
C LYS A 468 1.48 -13.69 -64.14
N PRO A 469 0.68 -14.78 -63.98
CA PRO A 469 0.30 -15.66 -62.85
C PRO A 469 0.37 -17.16 -63.24
N SER A 470 0.21 -18.10 -62.32
CA SER A 470 -0.34 -19.44 -62.56
C SER A 470 -0.57 -20.15 -61.20
N SER A 471 -1.76 -20.52 -60.83
CA SER A 471 -2.74 -21.54 -61.17
C SER A 471 -2.49 -22.90 -60.51
N LEU A 472 -3.56 -23.34 -59.78
CA LEU A 472 -4.07 -24.72 -59.56
C LEU A 472 -3.37 -25.58 -58.48
N ARG A 473 -4.03 -26.13 -57.53
CA ARG A 473 -5.21 -27.01 -57.38
C ARG A 473 -5.41 -27.51 -55.93
N ASN A 474 -6.64 -27.40 -55.46
CA ASN A 474 -7.51 -28.39 -54.81
C ASN A 474 -7.03 -29.41 -53.79
N HIS A 475 -7.79 -29.44 -52.75
CA HIS A 475 -8.47 -30.51 -51.94
C HIS A 475 -8.13 -30.37 -50.45
N SER A 476 -9.01 -30.47 -49.48
CA SER A 476 -10.42 -30.89 -49.34
C SER A 476 -10.85 -30.62 -47.87
N THR A 477 -12.03 -30.10 -47.72
CA THR A 477 -13.12 -30.44 -46.78
C THR A 477 -12.85 -30.99 -45.38
N LEU A 478 -13.69 -30.47 -44.49
CA LEU A 478 -14.21 -30.94 -43.20
C LEU A 478 -13.71 -30.06 -42.04
N GLY A 479 -14.52 -29.42 -41.21
CA GLY A 479 -15.90 -29.59 -40.81
C GLY A 479 -16.21 -28.47 -39.80
N THR A 480 -17.26 -27.79 -40.07
CA THR A 480 -17.91 -26.83 -39.18
C THR A 480 -18.43 -27.53 -37.92
N LYS A 481 -18.03 -27.06 -36.71
CA LYS A 481 -18.80 -27.32 -35.50
C LYS A 481 -19.43 -26.03 -35.00
N LYS A 482 -20.75 -26.08 -34.97
CA LYS A 482 -21.70 -25.09 -34.45
C LYS A 482 -21.35 -24.64 -33.02
N LEU A 483 -21.38 -23.34 -32.83
CA LEU A 483 -21.57 -22.71 -31.53
C LEU A 483 -23.02 -22.92 -31.08
N LEU A 484 -23.23 -23.54 -29.97
CA LEU A 484 -24.50 -23.64 -29.25
C LEU A 484 -24.70 -22.36 -28.42
N SER A 485 -25.92 -21.85 -28.51
CA SER A 485 -26.42 -20.67 -27.82
C SER A 485 -26.61 -20.91 -26.31
N LEU A 486 -26.37 -19.86 -25.54
CA LEU A 486 -26.60 -19.70 -24.12
C LEU A 486 -28.11 -19.61 -23.77
N ASP A 487 -28.85 -20.70 -23.84
CA ASP A 487 -30.26 -20.74 -23.37
C ASP A 487 -30.71 -22.13 -22.89
N GLU A 488 -29.78 -23.01 -22.54
CA GLU A 488 -30.13 -24.28 -21.88
C GLU A 488 -29.01 -24.65 -20.89
N LEU A 489 -29.09 -24.07 -19.67
CA LEU A 489 -28.71 -24.75 -18.42
C LEU A 489 -29.15 -23.86 -17.23
#